data_d412585e78bc2d474c4e33ef62ab79b5
#
_entry.id   d412585e78bc2d474c4e33ef62ab79b5
#
_cell.length_a   1.000
_cell.length_b   1.000
_cell.length_c   1.000
_cell.angle_alpha   90.00
_cell.angle_beta   90.00
_cell.angle_gamma   90.00
#
_symmetry.space_group_name_H-M   'P 1'
#
loop_
_entity.id
_entity.type
_entity.pdbx_description
1 polymer ?
#
loop_
_entity_poly.entity_id
_entity_poly.type
_entity_poly.pdbx_seq_one_letter_code
_entity_poly.pdbx_strand_id
1 'polypeptide(L)'
;RRTTDWNSLLFSDFSPQTQHDISISGGTEKTKYYVSMGYFYQEGFFRSGDLNYDKINLRSNLSTKIAKGLTFDLNISGIADQRNTPYTSSVDIIRNYWKQGVLYPAYADPENTMLNYEGLDLQQNTIAMMDSDISGYRKYDQKFFESSAALNLDFGAFAPALQGLTAKGLFSFDYRLNNNEIYRKEYYLYAYDED
;
A
#
# COMPACT_ATOMS: atom_id res chain seq x y z
N ARG A 1 2.18 43.29 -1.92
CA ARG A 1 2.11 42.05 -1.11
C ARG A 1 1.76 40.90 -2.03
N ARG A 2 2.61 39.89 -2.08
CA ARG A 2 2.28 38.64 -2.82
C ARG A 2 1.34 37.80 -1.96
N THR A 3 0.25 37.34 -2.53
CA THR A 3 -0.62 36.33 -1.91
C THR A 3 -0.17 34.96 -2.37
N THR A 4 -0.16 33.98 -1.46
CA THR A 4 0.20 32.59 -1.78
C THR A 4 -1.07 31.76 -1.90
N ASP A 5 -1.24 31.12 -3.04
CA ASP A 5 -2.25 30.07 -3.21
C ASP A 5 -1.67 28.74 -2.71
N TRP A 6 -1.79 28.52 -1.42
CA TRP A 6 -1.31 27.31 -0.75
C TRP A 6 -2.01 26.05 -1.29
N ASN A 7 -3.25 26.16 -1.72
CA ASN A 7 -3.98 25.02 -2.24
C ASN A 7 -3.33 24.48 -3.51
N SER A 8 -3.03 25.35 -4.46
CA SER A 8 -2.38 24.98 -5.70
C SER A 8 -0.94 24.47 -5.54
N LEU A 9 -0.25 24.92 -4.48
CA LEU A 9 1.11 24.46 -4.18
C LEU A 9 1.16 23.07 -3.53
N LEU A 10 0.16 22.74 -2.73
CA LEU A 10 0.18 21.54 -1.89
C LEU A 10 -0.60 20.38 -2.46
N PHE A 11 -1.70 20.66 -3.16
CA PHE A 11 -2.64 19.62 -3.57
C PHE A 11 -2.71 19.44 -5.08
N SER A 12 -2.83 18.20 -5.49
CA SER A 12 -3.15 17.83 -6.87
C SER A 12 -4.64 17.98 -7.13
N ASP A 13 -5.02 18.32 -8.36
CA ASP A 13 -6.41 18.47 -8.77
C ASP A 13 -7.15 17.12 -8.77
N PHE A 14 -6.42 16.02 -8.89
CA PHE A 14 -6.95 14.66 -8.87
C PHE A 14 -5.93 13.68 -8.30
N SER A 15 -6.45 12.57 -7.77
CA SER A 15 -5.69 11.47 -7.18
C SER A 15 -5.97 10.20 -7.99
N PRO A 16 -5.12 9.85 -8.97
CA PRO A 16 -5.35 8.72 -9.84
C PRO A 16 -5.32 7.40 -9.08
N GLN A 17 -6.18 6.49 -9.51
CA GLN A 17 -6.25 5.12 -9.01
C GLN A 17 -6.34 4.17 -10.19
N THR A 18 -5.59 3.08 -10.15
CA THR A 18 -5.67 2.02 -11.15
C THR A 18 -5.84 0.67 -10.48
N GLN A 19 -6.60 -0.20 -11.13
CA GLN A 19 -6.77 -1.58 -10.71
C GLN A 19 -6.79 -2.50 -11.93
N HIS A 20 -6.04 -3.58 -11.83
CA HIS A 20 -5.94 -4.60 -12.87
C HIS A 20 -6.06 -5.97 -12.23
N ASP A 21 -6.99 -6.78 -12.71
CA ASP A 21 -7.20 -8.14 -12.25
C ASP A 21 -7.17 -9.10 -13.44
N ILE A 22 -6.46 -10.20 -13.29
CA ILE A 22 -6.44 -11.30 -14.24
C ILE A 22 -6.69 -12.61 -13.52
N SER A 23 -7.47 -13.50 -14.11
CA SER A 23 -7.67 -14.82 -13.57
C SER A 23 -7.76 -15.87 -14.68
N ILE A 24 -7.29 -17.06 -14.34
CA ILE A 24 -7.34 -18.23 -15.21
C ILE A 24 -7.89 -19.39 -14.38
N SER A 25 -8.87 -20.08 -14.92
CA SER A 25 -9.40 -21.29 -14.31
C SER A 25 -9.59 -22.38 -15.37
N GLY A 26 -9.45 -23.60 -14.94
CA GLY A 26 -9.63 -24.73 -15.83
C GLY A 26 -9.60 -26.06 -15.07
N GLY A 27 -9.71 -27.13 -15.83
CA GLY A 27 -9.60 -28.42 -15.20
C GLY A 27 -10.00 -29.58 -16.13
N THR A 28 -9.85 -30.75 -15.58
CA THR A 28 -10.27 -32.03 -16.13
C THR A 28 -11.21 -32.70 -15.10
N GLU A 29 -11.65 -33.91 -15.37
CA GLU A 29 -12.41 -34.73 -14.40
C GLU A 29 -11.61 -35.03 -13.11
N LYS A 30 -10.28 -34.96 -13.19
CA LYS A 30 -9.40 -35.28 -12.06
C LYS A 30 -8.83 -34.04 -11.37
N THR A 31 -8.60 -32.99 -12.11
CA THR A 31 -7.88 -31.79 -11.59
C THR A 31 -8.66 -30.54 -11.93
N LYS A 32 -8.79 -29.65 -10.96
CA LYS A 32 -9.35 -28.30 -11.11
C LYS A 32 -8.35 -27.31 -10.58
N TYR A 33 -8.18 -26.19 -11.28
CA TYR A 33 -7.30 -25.11 -10.84
C TYR A 33 -7.93 -23.74 -11.08
N TYR A 34 -7.52 -22.82 -10.25
CA TYR A 34 -7.81 -21.40 -10.35
C TYR A 34 -6.58 -20.63 -9.94
N VAL A 35 -6.17 -19.66 -10.74
CA VAL A 35 -5.09 -18.72 -10.43
C VAL A 35 -5.59 -17.32 -10.72
N SER A 36 -5.36 -16.39 -9.82
CA SER A 36 -5.65 -14.98 -10.04
C SER A 36 -4.52 -14.10 -9.52
N MET A 37 -4.31 -12.98 -10.20
CA MET A 37 -3.39 -11.92 -9.80
C MET A 37 -4.12 -10.59 -9.93
N GLY A 38 -4.00 -9.74 -8.92
CA GLY A 38 -4.50 -8.38 -8.93
C GLY A 38 -3.38 -7.40 -8.62
N TYR A 39 -3.42 -6.26 -9.28
CA TYR A 39 -2.58 -5.11 -9.00
C TYR A 39 -3.46 -3.89 -8.73
N PHE A 40 -3.15 -3.15 -7.69
CA PHE A 40 -3.83 -1.92 -7.31
C PHE A 40 -2.79 -0.84 -7.03
N TYR A 41 -2.98 0.34 -7.58
CA TYR A 41 -2.20 1.53 -7.30
C TYR A 41 -3.13 2.71 -7.04
N GLN A 42 -2.79 3.51 -6.03
CA GLN A 42 -3.47 4.76 -5.71
C GLN A 42 -2.44 5.83 -5.37
N GLU A 43 -2.51 6.94 -6.06
CA GLU A 43 -1.77 8.15 -5.72
C GLU A 43 -2.58 8.99 -4.72
N GLY A 44 -1.87 9.62 -3.78
CA GLY A 44 -2.48 10.55 -2.84
C GLY A 44 -2.71 11.92 -3.45
N PHE A 45 -3.25 12.80 -2.65
CA PHE A 45 -3.63 14.16 -3.07
C PHE A 45 -2.52 15.20 -2.91
N PHE A 46 -1.35 14.83 -2.37
CA PHE A 46 -0.22 15.77 -2.29
C PHE A 46 0.49 15.90 -3.63
N ARG A 47 0.79 17.14 -4.01
CA ARG A 47 1.47 17.46 -5.27
C ARG A 47 2.87 16.88 -5.37
N SER A 48 3.54 16.62 -4.25
CA SER A 48 4.86 15.97 -4.23
C SER A 48 4.85 14.54 -4.80
N GLY A 49 3.69 13.86 -4.83
CA GLY A 49 3.57 12.46 -5.24
C GLY A 49 4.05 11.46 -4.18
N ASP A 50 4.51 11.93 -3.03
CA ASP A 50 5.10 11.08 -1.97
C ASP A 50 4.07 10.28 -1.16
N LEU A 51 2.80 10.62 -1.32
CA LEU A 51 1.72 9.86 -0.71
C LEU A 51 1.15 8.90 -1.73
N ASN A 52 1.54 7.63 -1.68
CA ASN A 52 1.03 6.62 -2.59
C ASN A 52 0.92 5.25 -1.92
N TYR A 53 0.11 4.40 -2.51
CA TYR A 53 -0.14 3.04 -2.08
C TYR A 53 -0.20 2.11 -3.29
N ASP A 54 0.53 1.02 -3.24
CA ASP A 54 0.46 -0.06 -4.21
C ASP A 54 0.25 -1.41 -3.51
N LYS A 55 -0.42 -2.31 -4.22
CA LYS A 55 -0.72 -3.65 -3.72
C LYS A 55 -0.76 -4.67 -4.85
N ILE A 56 -0.09 -5.79 -4.63
CA ILE A 56 -0.18 -6.97 -5.46
C ILE A 56 -0.82 -8.08 -4.62
N ASN A 57 -1.78 -8.77 -5.18
CA ASN A 57 -2.37 -9.97 -4.60
C ASN A 57 -2.30 -11.14 -5.59
N LEU A 58 -1.97 -12.31 -5.06
CA LEU A 58 -1.92 -13.56 -5.80
C LEU A 58 -2.77 -14.60 -5.07
N ARG A 59 -3.53 -15.39 -5.85
CA ARG A 59 -4.24 -16.55 -5.32
C ARG A 59 -4.13 -17.72 -6.28
N SER A 60 -3.89 -18.89 -5.74
CA SER A 60 -3.86 -20.15 -6.49
C SER A 60 -4.59 -21.22 -5.70
N ASN A 61 -5.55 -21.88 -6.32
CA ASN A 61 -6.28 -23.02 -5.77
C ASN A 61 -6.12 -24.20 -6.73
N LEU A 62 -5.73 -25.32 -6.20
CA LEU A 62 -5.60 -26.59 -6.92
C LEU A 62 -6.37 -27.67 -6.17
N SER A 63 -7.18 -28.42 -6.88
CA SER A 63 -7.84 -29.63 -6.35
C SER A 63 -7.61 -30.77 -7.34
N THR A 64 -7.02 -31.84 -6.89
CA THR A 64 -6.71 -32.97 -7.76
C THR A 64 -6.99 -34.33 -7.09
N LYS A 65 -7.62 -35.22 -7.82
CA LYS A 65 -7.82 -36.63 -7.43
C LYS A 65 -6.51 -37.36 -7.70
N ILE A 66 -5.73 -37.65 -6.66
CA ILE A 66 -4.44 -38.33 -6.77
C ILE A 66 -4.55 -39.85 -6.78
N ALA A 67 -5.64 -40.39 -6.20
CA ALA A 67 -6.00 -41.81 -6.26
C ALA A 67 -7.52 -41.99 -6.14
N LYS A 68 -8.00 -43.23 -6.27
CA LYS A 68 -9.41 -43.57 -6.03
C LYS A 68 -9.77 -43.16 -4.59
N GLY A 69 -10.81 -42.35 -4.43
CA GLY A 69 -11.25 -41.87 -3.12
C GLY A 69 -10.31 -40.88 -2.40
N LEU A 70 -9.19 -40.46 -3.02
CA LEU A 70 -8.22 -39.56 -2.42
C LEU A 70 -8.07 -38.30 -3.25
N THR A 71 -8.42 -37.17 -2.66
CA THR A 71 -8.29 -35.83 -3.26
C THR A 71 -7.29 -35.00 -2.47
N PHE A 72 -6.39 -34.31 -3.19
CA PHE A 72 -5.47 -33.34 -2.66
C PHE A 72 -5.94 -31.95 -3.05
N ASP A 73 -6.06 -31.06 -2.07
CA ASP A 73 -6.37 -29.65 -2.24
C ASP A 73 -5.18 -28.80 -1.78
N LEU A 74 -4.76 -27.85 -2.60
CA LEU A 74 -3.72 -26.87 -2.28
C LEU A 74 -4.26 -25.47 -2.53
N ASN A 75 -4.23 -24.64 -1.51
CA ASN A 75 -4.57 -23.23 -1.62
C ASN A 75 -3.36 -22.40 -1.22
N ILE A 76 -3.03 -21.41 -2.03
CA ILE A 76 -1.95 -20.45 -1.78
C ILE A 76 -2.53 -19.06 -2.02
N SER A 77 -2.30 -18.14 -1.10
CA SER A 77 -2.57 -16.73 -1.30
C SER A 77 -1.41 -15.89 -0.81
N GLY A 78 -1.16 -14.78 -1.50
CA GLY A 78 -0.13 -13.83 -1.15
C GLY A 78 -0.61 -12.42 -1.40
N ILE A 79 -0.29 -11.51 -0.48
CA ILE A 79 -0.50 -10.09 -0.60
C ILE A 79 0.84 -9.42 -0.29
N ALA A 80 1.25 -8.50 -1.16
CA ALA A 80 2.34 -7.59 -0.89
C ALA A 80 1.82 -6.18 -1.14
N ASP A 81 1.90 -5.32 -0.13
CA ASP A 81 1.52 -3.93 -0.27
C ASP A 81 2.62 -3.01 0.27
N GLN A 82 2.70 -1.82 -0.32
CA GLN A 82 3.60 -0.76 0.06
C GLN A 82 2.83 0.54 0.16
N ARG A 83 3.05 1.26 1.25
CA ARG A 83 2.56 2.62 1.43
C ARG A 83 3.73 3.55 1.66
N ASN A 84 3.87 4.55 0.80
CA ASN A 84 4.82 5.64 0.94
C ASN A 84 4.10 6.87 1.47
N THR A 85 4.74 7.58 2.39
CA THR A 85 4.25 8.84 2.94
C THR A 85 5.42 9.79 3.15
N PRO A 86 5.21 11.10 3.11
CA PRO A 86 6.16 12.05 3.65
C PRO A 86 6.53 11.69 5.10
N TYR A 87 7.68 12.16 5.56
CA TYR A 87 8.09 11.95 6.96
C TYR A 87 7.04 12.49 7.94
N THR A 88 6.51 13.68 7.66
CA THR A 88 5.43 14.28 8.45
C THR A 88 4.10 13.61 8.11
N SER A 89 3.27 13.40 9.13
CA SER A 89 1.96 12.78 8.92
C SER A 89 1.06 13.68 8.08
N SER A 90 0.21 13.06 7.25
CA SER A 90 -0.76 13.80 6.42
C SER A 90 -1.70 14.68 7.26
N VAL A 91 -2.03 14.26 8.48
CA VAL A 91 -2.86 15.04 9.42
C VAL A 91 -2.13 16.30 9.87
N ASP A 92 -0.84 16.21 10.16
CA ASP A 92 -0.06 17.37 10.59
C ASP A 92 0.21 18.34 9.44
N ILE A 93 0.41 17.81 8.21
CA ILE A 93 0.52 18.63 6.99
C ILE A 93 -0.77 19.43 6.78
N ILE A 94 -1.94 18.78 6.83
CA ILE A 94 -3.25 19.44 6.67
C ILE A 94 -3.50 20.44 7.80
N ARG A 95 -3.16 20.07 9.04
CA ARG A 95 -3.29 21.00 10.19
C ARG A 95 -2.41 22.23 10.02
N ASN A 96 -1.19 22.05 9.52
CA ASN A 96 -0.30 23.16 9.22
C ASN A 96 -0.84 24.04 8.08
N TYR A 97 -1.34 23.42 7.00
CA TYR A 97 -2.00 24.12 5.89
C TYR A 97 -3.15 25.02 6.37
N TRP A 98 -4.00 24.57 7.27
CA TRP A 98 -5.11 25.39 7.79
C TRP A 98 -4.66 26.56 8.66
N LYS A 99 -3.44 26.53 9.18
CA LYS A 99 -2.84 27.62 9.92
C LYS A 99 -2.10 28.62 9.03
N GLN A 100 -1.82 28.23 7.77
CA GLN A 100 -1.15 29.12 6.81
C GLN A 100 -2.04 30.27 6.40
N GLY A 101 -1.58 31.48 6.57
CA GLY A 101 -2.26 32.67 6.05
C GLY A 101 -1.91 32.88 4.58
N VAL A 102 -2.89 33.28 3.77
CA VAL A 102 -2.70 33.63 2.35
C VAL A 102 -1.70 34.78 2.11
N LEU A 103 -1.43 35.57 3.13
CA LEU A 103 -0.48 36.69 3.08
C LEU A 103 0.98 36.28 3.31
N TYR A 104 1.20 35.04 3.74
CA TYR A 104 2.55 34.50 3.95
C TYR A 104 3.07 33.87 2.67
N PRO A 105 4.23 34.33 2.15
CA PRO A 105 4.83 33.71 0.98
C PRO A 105 5.35 32.32 1.32
N ALA A 106 5.22 31.39 0.39
CA ALA A 106 5.76 30.05 0.52
C ALA A 106 7.29 30.02 0.43
N TYR A 107 7.85 30.99 -0.30
CA TYR A 107 9.28 31.13 -0.55
C TYR A 107 9.76 32.50 -0.13
N ALA A 108 10.98 32.57 0.38
CA ALA A 108 11.63 33.81 0.80
C ALA A 108 12.17 34.61 -0.41
N ASP A 109 12.47 33.95 -1.52
CA ASP A 109 13.07 34.51 -2.72
C ASP A 109 12.08 34.56 -3.92
N PRO A 110 12.32 35.47 -4.89
CA PRO A 110 11.49 35.55 -6.10
C PRO A 110 11.61 34.33 -7.03
N GLU A 111 12.73 33.62 -6.99
CA GLU A 111 13.05 32.46 -7.80
C GLU A 111 12.39 31.17 -7.27
N ASN A 112 11.75 31.22 -6.10
CA ASN A 112 11.10 30.10 -5.42
C ASN A 112 12.08 28.93 -5.10
N THR A 113 13.28 29.26 -4.68
CA THR A 113 14.32 28.29 -4.32
C THR A 113 14.52 28.15 -2.81
N MET A 114 14.14 29.17 -2.03
CA MET A 114 14.32 29.23 -0.59
C MET A 114 12.97 29.17 0.11
N LEU A 115 12.69 28.09 0.83
CA LEU A 115 11.46 27.95 1.60
C LEU A 115 11.40 28.97 2.73
N ASN A 116 10.30 29.70 2.80
CA ASN A 116 10.13 30.78 3.75
C ASN A 116 9.89 30.28 5.18
N TYR A 117 10.54 30.97 6.13
CA TYR A 117 10.39 30.75 7.57
C TYR A 117 9.31 31.62 8.19
N GLU A 118 9.03 32.80 7.60
CA GLU A 118 8.21 33.83 8.24
C GLU A 118 6.75 33.42 8.42
N GLY A 119 6.21 33.79 9.55
CA GLY A 119 4.78 33.99 9.78
C GLY A 119 4.08 32.91 10.56
N LEU A 120 4.79 31.95 11.15
CA LEU A 120 4.11 30.87 11.86
C LEU A 120 4.79 30.51 13.17
N ASP A 121 3.95 30.34 14.20
CA ASP A 121 4.35 29.83 15.52
C ASP A 121 5.03 28.46 15.48
N LEU A 122 5.02 27.78 14.32
CA LEU A 122 5.41 26.38 14.19
C LEU A 122 6.77 26.13 13.57
N GLN A 123 7.46 27.16 13.08
CA GLN A 123 8.79 27.01 12.45
C GLN A 123 8.82 25.91 11.36
N GLN A 124 7.74 25.73 10.62
CA GLN A 124 7.58 24.68 9.63
C GLN A 124 6.95 25.24 8.37
N ASN A 125 7.50 24.86 7.22
CA ASN A 125 6.91 25.14 5.92
C ASN A 125 6.17 23.91 5.40
N THR A 126 4.91 24.09 5.01
CA THR A 126 4.04 22.96 4.62
C THR A 126 4.53 22.27 3.35
N ILE A 127 5.21 22.99 2.43
CA ILE A 127 5.83 22.39 1.26
C ILE A 127 6.93 21.42 1.70
N ALA A 128 7.83 21.85 2.59
CA ALA A 128 8.87 20.96 3.11
C ALA A 128 8.30 19.74 3.83
N MET A 129 7.20 19.91 4.55
CA MET A 129 6.58 18.80 5.28
C MET A 129 6.01 17.71 4.38
N MET A 130 5.51 18.07 3.18
CA MET A 130 4.91 17.10 2.25
C MET A 130 5.91 16.51 1.26
N ASP A 131 7.11 17.05 1.14
CA ASP A 131 8.13 16.65 0.17
C ASP A 131 9.18 15.75 0.85
N SER A 132 9.28 14.51 0.36
CA SER A 132 10.20 13.52 0.90
C SER A 132 11.66 13.82 0.57
N ASP A 133 11.93 14.58 -0.47
CA ASP A 133 13.27 15.01 -0.83
C ASP A 133 13.78 16.07 0.12
N ILE A 134 12.88 16.80 0.80
CA ILE A 134 13.21 17.85 1.75
C ILE A 134 13.19 17.31 3.19
N SER A 135 12.09 16.74 3.64
CA SER A 135 11.88 16.35 5.05
C SER A 135 12.09 14.87 5.34
N GLY A 136 12.24 14.05 4.30
CA GLY A 136 12.34 12.59 4.42
C GLY A 136 10.99 11.87 4.24
N TYR A 137 11.00 10.56 4.48
CA TYR A 137 9.88 9.69 4.15
C TYR A 137 9.62 8.62 5.20
N ARG A 138 8.47 7.98 5.08
CA ARG A 138 8.13 6.71 5.75
C ARG A 138 7.60 5.74 4.71
N LYS A 139 8.17 4.54 4.69
CA LYS A 139 7.73 3.42 3.87
C LYS A 139 7.24 2.30 4.77
N TYR A 140 6.08 1.76 4.43
CA TYR A 140 5.46 0.65 5.14
C TYR A 140 5.25 -0.48 4.14
N ASP A 141 6.08 -1.52 4.25
CA ASP A 141 5.99 -2.72 3.43
C ASP A 141 5.32 -3.82 4.24
N GLN A 142 4.24 -4.37 3.72
CA GLN A 142 3.57 -5.51 4.32
C GLN A 142 3.54 -6.67 3.32
N LYS A 143 3.90 -7.85 3.78
CA LYS A 143 3.81 -9.08 3.00
C LYS A 143 3.09 -10.12 3.83
N PHE A 144 2.07 -10.69 3.25
CA PHE A 144 1.27 -11.72 3.86
C PHE A 144 1.18 -12.93 2.92
N PHE A 145 1.50 -14.08 3.43
CA PHE A 145 1.45 -15.34 2.69
C PHE A 145 0.67 -16.35 3.50
N GLU A 146 -0.30 -16.97 2.87
CA GLU A 146 -1.11 -18.05 3.42
C GLU A 146 -1.04 -19.25 2.51
N SER A 147 -0.91 -20.42 3.10
CA SER A 147 -1.01 -21.67 2.37
C SER A 147 -1.73 -22.74 3.19
N SER A 148 -2.49 -23.56 2.50
CA SER A 148 -3.10 -24.75 3.10
C SER A 148 -3.07 -25.92 2.12
N ALA A 149 -2.72 -27.08 2.64
CA ALA A 149 -2.75 -28.34 1.93
C ALA A 149 -3.67 -29.31 2.67
N ALA A 150 -4.61 -29.93 1.97
CA ALA A 150 -5.53 -30.89 2.54
C ALA A 150 -5.54 -32.20 1.73
N LEU A 151 -5.61 -33.28 2.46
CA LEU A 151 -5.90 -34.61 1.92
C LEU A 151 -7.30 -35.01 2.38
N ASN A 152 -8.20 -35.30 1.41
CA ASN A 152 -9.55 -35.74 1.67
C ASN A 152 -9.67 -37.21 1.18
N LEU A 153 -10.06 -38.09 2.08
CA LEU A 153 -10.25 -39.50 1.84
C LEU A 153 -11.71 -39.85 1.95
N ASP A 154 -12.27 -40.44 0.88
CA ASP A 154 -13.62 -40.99 0.84
C ASP A 154 -13.53 -42.53 0.92
N PHE A 155 -13.92 -43.09 2.05
CA PHE A 155 -13.91 -44.56 2.27
C PHE A 155 -14.96 -45.29 1.46
N GLY A 156 -16.05 -44.63 1.07
CA GLY A 156 -17.06 -45.20 0.20
C GLY A 156 -16.53 -45.58 -1.19
N ALA A 157 -15.45 -44.95 -1.63
CA ALA A 157 -14.76 -45.32 -2.86
C ALA A 157 -14.11 -46.74 -2.80
N PHE A 158 -13.83 -47.27 -1.61
CA PHE A 158 -13.17 -48.55 -1.41
C PHE A 158 -14.17 -49.67 -1.08
N ALA A 159 -15.19 -49.37 -0.26
CA ALA A 159 -16.20 -50.34 0.16
C ALA A 159 -17.58 -49.71 0.27
N PRO A 160 -18.63 -50.24 -0.39
CA PRO A 160 -19.97 -49.68 -0.32
C PRO A 160 -20.54 -49.56 1.12
N ALA A 161 -20.11 -50.44 2.02
CA ALA A 161 -20.52 -50.42 3.43
C ALA A 161 -19.99 -49.19 4.18
N LEU A 162 -18.98 -48.46 3.65
CA LEU A 162 -18.39 -47.27 4.21
C LEU A 162 -18.85 -45.97 3.50
N GLN A 163 -19.94 -46.08 2.71
CA GLN A 163 -20.47 -44.90 2.00
C GLN A 163 -20.87 -43.80 2.96
N GLY A 164 -20.39 -42.57 2.70
CA GLY A 164 -20.61 -41.43 3.55
C GLY A 164 -19.56 -41.21 4.65
N LEU A 165 -18.66 -42.19 4.84
CA LEU A 165 -17.52 -42.01 5.74
C LEU A 165 -16.37 -41.30 5.03
N THR A 166 -15.90 -40.16 5.57
CA THR A 166 -14.80 -39.41 5.03
C THR A 166 -13.78 -39.03 6.12
N ALA A 167 -12.54 -38.86 5.74
CA ALA A 167 -11.49 -38.31 6.60
C ALA A 167 -10.79 -37.14 5.90
N LYS A 168 -10.41 -36.13 6.65
CA LYS A 168 -9.67 -34.96 6.16
C LYS A 168 -8.47 -34.69 7.03
N GLY A 169 -7.28 -34.63 6.42
CA GLY A 169 -6.08 -34.10 7.00
C GLY A 169 -5.82 -32.72 6.41
N LEU A 170 -5.54 -31.74 7.26
CA LEU A 170 -5.25 -30.35 6.86
C LEU A 170 -3.95 -29.89 7.50
N PHE A 171 -3.11 -29.29 6.68
CA PHE A 171 -1.92 -28.53 7.11
C PHE A 171 -2.05 -27.10 6.58
N SER A 172 -1.74 -26.10 7.42
CA SER A 172 -1.68 -24.70 7.00
C SER A 172 -0.39 -24.04 7.50
N PHE A 173 0.09 -23.11 6.70
CA PHE A 173 1.25 -22.29 7.00
C PHE A 173 0.98 -20.85 6.57
N ASP A 174 1.12 -19.93 7.52
CA ASP A 174 0.93 -18.50 7.32
C ASP A 174 2.19 -17.75 7.73
N TYR A 175 2.53 -16.74 6.95
CA TYR A 175 3.69 -15.90 7.21
C TYR A 175 3.33 -14.43 6.99
N ARG A 176 3.71 -13.59 7.94
CA ARG A 176 3.55 -12.14 7.84
C ARG A 176 4.87 -11.43 8.08
N LEU A 177 5.22 -10.54 7.17
CA LEU A 177 6.35 -9.63 7.30
C LEU A 177 5.82 -8.19 7.24
N ASN A 178 6.18 -7.40 8.23
CA ASN A 178 5.98 -5.96 8.24
C ASN A 178 7.35 -5.30 8.37
N ASN A 179 7.69 -4.43 7.42
CA ASN A 179 8.90 -3.64 7.44
C ASN A 179 8.53 -2.16 7.38
N ASN A 180 9.06 -1.37 8.30
CA ASN A 180 8.86 0.07 8.35
C ASN A 180 10.23 0.74 8.22
N GLU A 181 10.39 1.51 7.16
CA GLU A 181 11.56 2.34 6.94
C GLU A 181 11.19 3.79 7.19
N ILE A 182 11.91 4.45 8.08
CA ILE A 182 11.68 5.86 8.43
C ILE A 182 12.99 6.58 8.21
N TYR A 183 12.97 7.56 7.32
CA TYR A 183 14.11 8.43 7.05
C TYR A 183 13.69 9.88 7.25
N ARG A 184 14.38 10.57 8.16
CA ARG A 184 14.18 12.00 8.44
C ARG A 184 15.36 12.78 7.91
N LYS A 185 15.05 13.85 7.17
CA LYS A 185 16.01 14.88 6.78
C LYS A 185 15.79 16.16 7.61
N GLU A 186 16.88 16.82 7.93
CA GLU A 186 16.84 18.20 8.43
C GLU A 186 16.92 19.14 7.25
N TYR A 187 16.17 20.22 7.29
CA TYR A 187 16.12 21.23 6.26
C TYR A 187 16.15 22.63 6.87
N TYR A 188 16.56 23.60 6.07
CA TYR A 188 16.62 25.00 6.47
C TYR A 188 15.44 25.77 5.89
N LEU A 189 14.96 26.74 6.67
CA LEU A 189 14.01 27.75 6.25
C LEU A 189 14.69 29.10 6.30
N TYR A 190 14.27 30.00 5.42
CA TYR A 190 14.94 31.29 5.21
C TYR A 190 13.97 32.41 5.51
N ALA A 191 14.47 33.47 6.19
CA ALA A 191 13.78 34.73 6.34
C ALA A 191 14.49 35.76 5.46
N TYR A 192 13.70 36.61 4.81
CA TYR A 192 14.24 37.75 4.09
C TYR A 192 14.61 38.86 5.13
N ASP A 193 15.85 39.28 5.15
CA ASP A 193 16.30 40.41 5.98
C ASP A 193 16.39 41.64 5.09
N GLU A 194 15.58 42.66 5.41
CA GLU A 194 15.61 43.97 4.75
C GLU A 194 16.60 44.88 5.53
N ASP A 195 17.91 44.67 5.39
CA ASP A 195 18.90 45.67 5.86
C ASP A 195 19.07 46.82 4.89
#